data_2e7b768bff062c44a8ef485640c003fb
#
_entry.id   2e7b768bff062c44a8ef485640c003fb
#
_cell.length_a   1.000
_cell.length_b   1.000
_cell.length_c   1.000
_cell.angle_alpha   90.00
_cell.angle_beta   90.00
_cell.angle_gamma   90.00
#
_symmetry.space_group_name_H-M   'P 1'
#
loop_
_entity.id
_entity.type
_entity.pdbx_description
1 polymer ?
#
loop_
_entity_poly.entity_id
_entity_poly.type
_entity_poly.pdbx_seq_one_letter_code
_entity_poly.pdbx_strand_id
1 'polypeptide(L)'
;MKGQAAVSRIMNQLYDLEPTVEAPDYPRAATELLARQKKHALVIMVTNLRDEDTDDMRAAVHALKKRHSVLVASTRESVVDEIMERPVHGLSDALRLAAGQQYREHRLRYLNELRANGVDCLDTPPESLSVDLVNAYLAMKAGGKA
;
A
#
# COMPACT_ATOMS: atom_id res chain seq x y z
N MET A 1 -6.33 -3.36 29.00
CA MET A 1 -5.51 -2.15 29.26
C MET A 1 -4.17 -2.09 28.50
N LYS A 2 -3.59 -3.19 27.99
CA LYS A 2 -2.36 -3.14 27.17
C LYS A 2 -2.55 -2.47 25.79
N GLY A 3 -3.75 -2.49 25.22
CA GLY A 3 -4.03 -1.92 23.90
C GLY A 3 -4.02 -0.38 23.83
N GLN A 4 -4.63 0.30 24.81
CA GLN A 4 -4.71 1.78 24.79
C GLN A 4 -3.34 2.44 24.92
N ALA A 5 -2.45 1.92 25.77
CA ALA A 5 -1.11 2.43 25.90
C ALA A 5 -0.27 2.25 24.60
N ALA A 6 -0.52 1.16 23.87
CA ALA A 6 0.12 0.94 22.56
C ALA A 6 -0.40 1.93 21.51
N VAL A 7 -1.72 2.16 21.44
CA VAL A 7 -2.31 3.15 20.53
C VAL A 7 -1.78 4.54 20.80
N SER A 8 -1.75 5.00 22.07
CA SER A 8 -1.23 6.31 22.43
C SER A 8 0.25 6.46 22.06
N ARG A 9 1.06 5.41 22.20
CA ARG A 9 2.46 5.43 21.80
C ARG A 9 2.62 5.56 20.29
N ILE A 10 1.83 4.81 19.51
CA ILE A 10 1.83 4.90 18.04
C ILE A 10 1.41 6.30 17.62
N MET A 11 0.32 6.83 18.16
CA MET A 11 -0.16 8.17 17.85
C MET A 11 0.91 9.25 18.14
N ASN A 12 1.58 9.16 19.28
CA ASN A 12 2.65 10.10 19.62
C ASN A 12 3.84 10.00 18.67
N GLN A 13 4.20 8.81 18.22
CA GLN A 13 5.28 8.62 17.25
C GLN A 13 4.91 9.09 15.84
N LEU A 14 3.63 9.03 15.48
CA LEU A 14 3.15 9.48 14.18
C LEU A 14 2.90 11.00 14.14
N TYR A 15 2.69 11.61 15.30
CA TYR A 15 2.34 13.03 15.38
C TYR A 15 3.44 13.97 14.86
N ASP A 16 4.71 13.58 15.04
CA ASP A 16 5.89 14.35 14.63
C ASP A 16 6.39 13.99 13.21
N LEU A 17 5.65 13.12 12.49
CA LEU A 17 6.04 12.76 11.12
C LEU A 17 5.64 13.87 10.15
N GLU A 18 6.63 14.50 9.54
CA GLU A 18 6.43 15.45 8.46
C GLU A 18 6.63 14.78 7.09
N PRO A 19 5.81 15.11 6.08
CA PRO A 19 6.01 14.59 4.74
C PRO A 19 7.30 15.17 4.13
N THR A 20 8.05 14.33 3.42
CA THR A 20 9.21 14.75 2.64
C THR A 20 8.89 14.65 1.14
N VAL A 21 9.64 15.39 0.33
CA VAL A 21 9.55 15.32 -1.15
C VAL A 21 10.50 14.26 -1.74
N GLU A 22 11.17 13.49 -0.87
CA GLU A 22 12.07 12.42 -1.30
C GLU A 22 11.27 11.21 -1.81
N ALA A 23 11.79 10.55 -2.84
CA ALA A 23 11.23 9.30 -3.32
C ALA A 23 11.34 8.21 -2.24
N PRO A 24 10.34 7.33 -2.10
CA PRO A 24 10.37 6.26 -1.11
C PRO A 24 11.46 5.24 -1.45
N ASP A 25 12.32 4.91 -0.48
CA ASP A 25 13.34 3.86 -0.59
C ASP A 25 12.83 2.58 0.08
N TYR A 26 12.02 1.81 -0.65
CA TYR A 26 11.45 0.55 -0.16
C TYR A 26 12.50 -0.50 0.19
N PRO A 27 13.57 -0.74 -0.61
CA PRO A 27 14.62 -1.71 -0.27
C PRO A 27 15.35 -1.36 1.02
N ARG A 28 15.67 -0.10 1.23
CA ARG A 28 16.29 0.38 2.46
C ARG A 28 15.38 0.19 3.67
N ALA A 29 14.12 0.59 3.56
CA ALA A 29 13.13 0.41 4.62
C ALA A 29 12.96 -1.07 5.00
N ALA A 30 12.88 -1.97 4.01
CA ALA A 30 12.81 -3.41 4.25
C ALA A 30 14.06 -3.94 4.96
N THR A 31 15.24 -3.50 4.53
CA THR A 31 16.52 -3.90 5.15
C THR A 31 16.61 -3.46 6.60
N GLU A 32 16.26 -2.21 6.90
CA GLU A 32 16.26 -1.68 8.26
C GLU A 32 15.24 -2.40 9.14
N LEU A 33 14.05 -2.70 8.62
CA LEU A 33 13.03 -3.44 9.35
C LEU A 33 13.51 -4.86 9.67
N LEU A 34 14.08 -5.58 8.72
CA LEU A 34 14.63 -6.92 8.91
C LEU A 34 15.80 -6.94 9.91
N ALA A 35 16.57 -5.86 9.97
CA ALA A 35 17.65 -5.71 10.95
C ALA A 35 17.11 -5.56 12.38
N ARG A 36 16.02 -4.83 12.56
CA ARG A 36 15.43 -4.51 13.88
C ARG A 36 14.41 -5.55 14.35
N GLN A 37 13.53 -6.03 13.45
CA GLN A 37 12.46 -6.98 13.78
C GLN A 37 12.93 -8.42 13.52
N LYS A 38 13.30 -9.14 14.58
CA LYS A 38 13.80 -10.52 14.48
C LYS A 38 12.70 -11.58 14.60
N LYS A 39 11.61 -11.26 15.27
CA LYS A 39 10.44 -12.16 15.41
C LYS A 39 9.51 -11.95 14.24
N HIS A 40 8.81 -13.04 13.86
CA HIS A 40 7.73 -12.94 12.86
C HIS A 40 6.73 -11.85 13.26
N ALA A 41 6.34 -11.05 12.28
CA ALA A 41 5.37 -9.96 12.45
C ALA A 41 4.56 -9.77 11.16
N LEU A 42 3.41 -9.15 11.29
CA LEU A 42 2.70 -8.58 10.15
C LEU A 42 3.30 -7.22 9.81
N VAL A 43 3.77 -7.09 8.59
CA VAL A 43 4.24 -5.81 8.02
C VAL A 43 3.16 -5.26 7.12
N ILE A 44 2.68 -4.07 7.42
CA ILE A 44 1.69 -3.35 6.62
C ILE A 44 2.42 -2.24 5.88
N MET A 45 2.40 -2.31 4.55
CA MET A 45 2.95 -1.27 3.67
C MET A 45 1.80 -0.44 3.12
N VAL A 46 1.71 0.81 3.53
CA VAL A 46 0.69 1.76 3.04
C VAL A 46 1.33 2.62 1.96
N THR A 47 0.77 2.60 0.77
CA THR A 47 1.33 3.30 -0.40
C THR A 47 0.25 3.61 -1.43
N ASN A 48 0.52 4.51 -2.34
CA ASN A 48 -0.36 4.81 -3.48
C ASN A 48 0.09 4.11 -4.78
N LEU A 49 1.02 3.18 -4.74
CA LEU A 49 1.53 2.39 -5.87
C LEU A 49 1.67 3.18 -7.16
N ARG A 50 2.84 3.75 -7.39
CA ARG A 50 3.21 4.39 -8.66
C ARG A 50 4.03 3.44 -9.52
N ASP A 51 3.94 3.59 -10.84
CA ASP A 51 4.62 2.70 -11.79
C ASP A 51 6.15 2.70 -11.59
N GLU A 52 6.73 3.86 -11.28
CA GLU A 52 8.16 4.06 -11.05
C GLU A 52 8.71 3.32 -9.83
N ASP A 53 7.86 3.04 -8.84
CA ASP A 53 8.26 2.42 -7.57
C ASP A 53 8.10 0.88 -7.59
N THR A 54 7.58 0.32 -8.68
CA THR A 54 7.10 -1.07 -8.74
C THR A 54 8.20 -2.10 -8.49
N ASP A 55 9.37 -1.92 -9.08
CA ASP A 55 10.48 -2.89 -8.97
C ASP A 55 11.11 -2.86 -7.57
N ASP A 56 11.33 -1.68 -7.02
CA ASP A 56 11.88 -1.50 -5.67
C ASP A 56 10.92 -2.05 -4.60
N MET A 57 9.64 -1.80 -4.78
CA MET A 57 8.63 -2.35 -3.88
C MET A 57 8.52 -3.86 -3.99
N ARG A 58 8.62 -4.44 -5.20
CA ARG A 58 8.64 -5.89 -5.41
C ARG A 58 9.83 -6.53 -4.68
N ALA A 59 11.03 -5.94 -4.80
CA ALA A 59 12.22 -6.40 -4.11
C ALA A 59 12.06 -6.35 -2.58
N ALA A 60 11.53 -5.25 -2.06
CA ALA A 60 11.26 -5.06 -0.63
C ALA A 60 10.25 -6.09 -0.09
N VAL A 61 9.11 -6.26 -0.76
CA VAL A 61 8.09 -7.24 -0.40
C VAL A 61 8.66 -8.66 -0.41
N HIS A 62 9.43 -9.03 -1.45
CA HIS A 62 10.07 -10.33 -1.53
C HIS A 62 11.04 -10.59 -0.36
N ALA A 63 11.82 -9.59 0.01
CA ALA A 63 12.74 -9.68 1.15
C ALA A 63 11.98 -9.87 2.48
N LEU A 64 10.93 -9.08 2.70
CA LEU A 64 10.12 -9.11 3.92
C LEU A 64 9.37 -10.42 4.09
N LYS A 65 8.81 -10.97 3.02
CA LYS A 65 8.06 -12.25 3.04
C LYS A 65 8.85 -13.46 3.50
N LYS A 66 10.17 -13.40 3.44
CA LYS A 66 11.02 -14.50 3.93
C LYS A 66 10.90 -14.71 5.43
N ARG A 67 10.46 -13.70 6.18
CA ARG A 67 10.42 -13.72 7.66
C ARG A 67 9.14 -13.20 8.28
N HIS A 68 8.35 -12.46 7.52
CA HIS A 68 7.16 -11.75 7.97
C HIS A 68 5.97 -12.02 7.06
N SER A 69 4.77 -11.87 7.59
CA SER A 69 3.57 -11.70 6.76
C SER A 69 3.54 -10.28 6.22
N VAL A 70 3.17 -10.10 4.95
CA VAL A 70 3.13 -8.78 4.32
C VAL A 70 1.73 -8.50 3.80
N LEU A 71 1.19 -7.35 4.17
CA LEU A 71 -0.03 -6.76 3.62
C LEU A 71 0.35 -5.46 2.91
N VAL A 72 0.06 -5.38 1.62
CA VAL A 72 0.20 -4.14 0.84
C VAL A 72 -1.17 -3.46 0.79
N ALA A 73 -1.29 -2.33 1.46
CA ALA A 73 -2.48 -1.49 1.45
C ALA A 73 -2.25 -0.32 0.50
N SER A 74 -2.87 -0.40 -0.66
CA SER A 74 -2.75 0.60 -1.71
C SER A 74 -3.94 1.53 -1.72
N THR A 75 -3.68 2.84 -1.62
CA THR A 75 -4.71 3.86 -1.74
C THR A 75 -4.89 4.25 -3.20
N ARG A 76 -6.17 4.33 -3.65
CA ARG A 76 -6.51 4.83 -4.98
C ARG A 76 -6.51 6.36 -4.99
N GLU A 77 -6.11 6.93 -6.12
CA GLU A 77 -6.21 8.37 -6.32
C GLU A 77 -7.59 8.69 -6.91
N SER A 78 -8.43 9.36 -6.13
CA SER A 78 -9.80 9.74 -6.53
C SER A 78 -9.85 10.57 -7.81
N VAL A 79 -8.80 11.37 -8.07
CA VAL A 79 -8.69 12.18 -9.30
C VAL A 79 -8.69 11.31 -10.56
N VAL A 80 -8.19 10.10 -10.50
CA VAL A 80 -8.20 9.17 -11.65
C VAL A 80 -9.62 8.67 -11.91
N ASP A 81 -10.36 8.34 -10.85
CA ASP A 81 -11.77 7.91 -10.96
C ASP A 81 -12.62 9.08 -11.51
N GLU A 82 -12.40 10.31 -11.04
CA GLU A 82 -13.07 11.50 -11.57
C GLU A 82 -12.79 11.73 -13.06
N ILE A 83 -11.54 11.56 -13.51
CA ILE A 83 -11.17 11.70 -14.93
C ILE A 83 -11.93 10.68 -15.78
N MET A 84 -12.10 9.47 -15.28
CA MET A 84 -12.74 8.38 -16.00
C MET A 84 -14.27 8.54 -16.12
N GLU A 85 -14.89 9.29 -15.21
CA GLU A 85 -16.32 9.58 -15.21
C GLU A 85 -16.69 10.81 -16.06
N ARG A 86 -15.70 11.67 -16.41
CA ARG A 86 -15.97 12.88 -17.19
C ARG A 86 -16.32 12.56 -18.64
N PRO A 87 -17.29 13.28 -19.20
CA PRO A 87 -17.61 13.17 -20.63
C PRO A 87 -16.45 13.69 -21.49
N VAL A 88 -16.19 13.03 -22.59
CA VAL A 88 -15.13 13.39 -23.54
C VAL A 88 -15.69 14.38 -24.55
N HIS A 89 -15.22 15.63 -24.51
CA HIS A 89 -15.63 16.69 -25.43
C HIS A 89 -14.58 17.02 -26.50
N GLY A 90 -13.34 16.52 -26.36
CA GLY A 90 -12.27 16.82 -27.28
C GLY A 90 -11.04 15.96 -27.09
N LEU A 91 -10.00 16.23 -27.92
CA LEU A 91 -8.75 15.47 -27.90
C LEU A 91 -8.06 15.46 -26.52
N SER A 92 -8.05 16.61 -25.84
CA SER A 92 -7.45 16.71 -24.51
C SER A 92 -8.12 15.78 -23.49
N ASP A 93 -9.45 15.67 -23.52
CA ASP A 93 -10.20 14.80 -22.62
C ASP A 93 -9.98 13.32 -22.98
N ALA A 94 -9.93 13.01 -24.28
CA ALA A 94 -9.61 11.67 -24.75
C ALA A 94 -8.21 11.22 -24.32
N LEU A 95 -7.21 12.09 -24.37
CA LEU A 95 -5.84 11.80 -23.91
C LEU A 95 -5.79 11.59 -22.38
N ARG A 96 -6.50 12.42 -21.61
CA ARG A 96 -6.60 12.23 -20.16
C ARG A 96 -7.28 10.93 -19.79
N LEU A 97 -8.38 10.59 -20.48
CA LEU A 97 -9.06 9.33 -20.27
C LEU A 97 -8.17 8.14 -20.59
N ALA A 98 -7.45 8.16 -21.71
CA ALA A 98 -6.51 7.11 -22.09
C ALA A 98 -5.37 6.95 -21.07
N ALA A 99 -4.80 8.05 -20.57
CA ALA A 99 -3.79 8.03 -19.53
C ALA A 99 -4.33 7.45 -18.20
N GLY A 100 -5.54 7.83 -17.79
CA GLY A 100 -6.21 7.28 -16.60
C GLY A 100 -6.48 5.79 -16.73
N GLN A 101 -6.93 5.32 -17.91
CA GLN A 101 -7.12 3.90 -18.19
C GLN A 101 -5.80 3.12 -18.09
N GLN A 102 -4.75 3.63 -18.72
CA GLN A 102 -3.42 3.01 -18.69
C GLN A 102 -2.88 2.91 -17.24
N TYR A 103 -2.98 3.99 -16.47
CA TYR A 103 -2.58 4.01 -15.07
C TYR A 103 -3.34 2.93 -14.26
N ARG A 104 -4.66 2.86 -14.41
CA ARG A 104 -5.49 1.87 -13.71
C ARG A 104 -5.14 0.43 -14.10
N GLU A 105 -4.89 0.16 -15.38
CA GLU A 105 -4.49 -1.16 -15.87
C GLU A 105 -3.13 -1.59 -15.31
N HIS A 106 -2.13 -0.70 -15.30
CA HIS A 106 -0.82 -0.98 -14.72
C HIS A 106 -0.93 -1.29 -13.24
N ARG A 107 -1.65 -0.46 -12.50
CA ARG A 107 -1.90 -0.65 -11.07
C ARG A 107 -2.57 -1.99 -10.77
N LEU A 108 -3.64 -2.34 -11.47
CA LEU A 108 -4.34 -3.61 -11.29
C LEU A 108 -3.46 -4.81 -11.64
N ARG A 109 -2.68 -4.71 -12.71
CA ARG A 109 -1.72 -5.74 -13.10
C ARG A 109 -0.72 -6.01 -11.99
N TYR A 110 -0.13 -4.95 -11.45
CA TYR A 110 0.83 -5.07 -10.37
C TYR A 110 0.24 -5.67 -9.08
N LEU A 111 -0.93 -5.22 -8.66
CA LEU A 111 -1.63 -5.81 -7.52
C LEU A 111 -1.92 -7.30 -7.72
N ASN A 112 -2.31 -7.69 -8.94
CA ASN A 112 -2.55 -9.09 -9.28
C ASN A 112 -1.25 -9.92 -9.27
N GLU A 113 -0.14 -9.36 -9.72
CA GLU A 113 1.18 -9.99 -9.60
C GLU A 113 1.57 -10.23 -8.14
N LEU A 114 1.39 -9.24 -7.27
CA LEU A 114 1.65 -9.39 -5.84
C LEU A 114 0.76 -10.49 -5.23
N ARG A 115 -0.53 -10.52 -5.55
CA ARG A 115 -1.47 -11.55 -5.08
C ARG A 115 -1.08 -12.94 -5.58
N ALA A 116 -0.71 -13.07 -6.85
CA ALA A 116 -0.23 -14.32 -7.44
C ALA A 116 1.04 -14.84 -6.74
N ASN A 117 1.87 -13.93 -6.23
CA ASN A 117 3.03 -14.25 -5.41
C ASN A 117 2.71 -14.45 -3.92
N GLY A 118 1.42 -14.55 -3.55
CA GLY A 118 0.98 -14.82 -2.18
C GLY A 118 1.17 -13.64 -1.22
N VAL A 119 1.05 -12.41 -1.72
CA VAL A 119 1.00 -11.18 -0.92
C VAL A 119 -0.46 -10.81 -0.73
N ASP A 120 -0.86 -10.56 0.50
CA ASP A 120 -2.18 -9.99 0.77
C ASP A 120 -2.19 -8.53 0.34
N CYS A 121 -3.15 -8.13 -0.52
CA CYS A 121 -3.24 -6.78 -1.07
C CYS A 121 -4.64 -6.20 -0.86
N LEU A 122 -4.66 -5.00 -0.32
CA LEU A 122 -5.83 -4.15 -0.18
C LEU A 122 -5.74 -3.01 -1.20
N ASP A 123 -6.81 -2.77 -1.94
CA ASP A 123 -6.95 -1.65 -2.87
C ASP A 123 -8.21 -0.87 -2.51
N THR A 124 -8.04 0.29 -1.91
CA THR A 124 -9.13 1.03 -1.27
C THR A 124 -8.99 2.53 -1.48
N PRO A 125 -10.09 3.28 -1.54
CA PRO A 125 -10.01 4.73 -1.52
C PRO A 125 -9.53 5.22 -0.14
N PRO A 126 -8.89 6.40 -0.05
CA PRO A 126 -8.34 6.93 1.20
C PRO A 126 -9.32 6.98 2.36
N GLU A 127 -10.58 7.27 2.08
CA GLU A 127 -11.66 7.41 3.08
C GLU A 127 -11.98 6.08 3.79
N SER A 128 -11.82 4.97 3.08
CA SER A 128 -12.12 3.63 3.61
C SER A 128 -10.90 2.93 4.19
N LEU A 129 -9.69 3.47 3.98
CA LEU A 129 -8.42 2.81 4.31
C LEU A 129 -8.39 2.28 5.74
N SER A 130 -8.80 3.07 6.73
CA SER A 130 -8.73 2.69 8.14
C SER A 130 -9.63 1.50 8.46
N VAL A 131 -10.85 1.50 7.94
CA VAL A 131 -11.83 0.43 8.17
C VAL A 131 -11.39 -0.85 7.46
N ASP A 132 -11.02 -0.74 6.19
CA ASP A 132 -10.61 -1.87 5.36
C ASP A 132 -9.31 -2.50 5.87
N LEU A 133 -8.39 -1.68 6.38
CA LEU A 133 -7.14 -2.14 6.97
C LEU A 133 -7.38 -2.97 8.24
N VAL A 134 -8.29 -2.50 9.11
CA VAL A 134 -8.67 -3.25 10.33
C VAL A 134 -9.33 -4.57 9.95
N ASN A 135 -10.25 -4.56 8.99
CA ASN A 135 -10.92 -5.77 8.50
C ASN A 135 -9.93 -6.77 7.91
N ALA A 136 -8.99 -6.29 7.07
CA ALA A 136 -7.93 -7.13 6.50
C ALA A 136 -7.04 -7.74 7.60
N TYR A 137 -6.64 -6.94 8.59
CA TYR A 137 -5.88 -7.43 9.75
C TYR A 137 -6.62 -8.53 10.50
N LEU A 138 -7.91 -8.32 10.80
CA LEU A 138 -8.72 -9.30 11.52
C LEU A 138 -8.87 -10.61 10.72
N ALA A 139 -9.07 -10.50 9.41
CA ALA A 139 -9.13 -11.66 8.51
C ALA A 139 -7.80 -12.44 8.48
N MET A 140 -6.67 -11.76 8.38
CA MET A 140 -5.32 -12.36 8.42
C MET A 140 -5.06 -13.04 9.75
N LYS A 141 -5.46 -12.41 10.86
CA LYS A 141 -5.33 -12.98 12.20
C LYS A 141 -6.18 -14.23 12.38
N ALA A 142 -7.42 -14.22 11.90
CA ALA A 142 -8.29 -15.40 11.93
C ALA A 142 -7.73 -16.55 11.07
N GLY A 143 -7.04 -16.23 9.97
CA GLY A 143 -6.35 -17.17 9.10
C GLY A 143 -4.95 -17.61 9.58
N GLY A 144 -4.50 -17.16 10.75
CA GLY A 144 -3.18 -17.52 11.32
C GLY A 144 -1.99 -16.88 10.59
N LYS A 145 -2.20 -15.81 9.85
CA LYS A 145 -1.15 -15.10 9.07
C LYS A 145 -0.58 -13.87 9.80
N ALA A 146 -1.14 -13.46 10.93
CA ALA A 146 -0.75 -12.26 11.67
C ALA A 146 -0.42 -12.55 13.13
#